data_b2985514d53428588844e8b604a4b1d0
#
_entry.id   b2985514d53428588844e8b604a4b1d0
#
_cell.length_a   1.000
_cell.length_b   1.000
_cell.length_c   1.000
_cell.angle_alpha   90.00
_cell.angle_beta   90.00
_cell.angle_gamma   90.00
#
_symmetry.space_group_name_H-M   'P 1'
#
loop_
_entity.id
_entity.type
_entity.pdbx_description
1 polymer ?
#
loop_
_entity_poly.entity_id
_entity_poly.type
_entity_poly.pdbx_seq_one_letter_code
_entity_poly.pdbx_strand_id
1 'polypeptide(L)'
;MKGTKKEIHIDDKVIRYTHIEKGSSAVCFMFSGSGYNYDKPLFYYATMLMLEHKINVVHIHYSYDGQLMEKPMEVVTKVMMDDINPIINEVLKSGQYNDSMFLGKSLGTIPIANDLMKREEFSQSKMILLTPLLTFNSIFDSILHSRHEGLLVIGDRDHQYNADQIEQLDHSNLKIEIVNNANHSLHVGEYETENSIEAIAKVIETLKEVVRTN
;
A
#
# COMPACT_ATOMS: atom_id res chain seq x y z
N MET A 1 18.78 -1.22 5.51
CA MET A 1 18.53 0.06 4.84
C MET A 1 18.56 1.15 5.89
N LYS A 2 19.24 2.27 5.63
CA LYS A 2 19.39 3.36 6.61
C LYS A 2 18.49 4.50 6.20
N GLY A 3 17.41 4.74 6.99
CA GLY A 3 16.47 5.85 6.79
C GLY A 3 16.53 6.82 7.96
N THR A 4 16.09 8.04 7.72
CA THR A 4 15.97 9.09 8.76
C THR A 4 14.59 8.98 9.40
N LYS A 5 14.55 8.73 10.72
CA LYS A 5 13.32 8.77 11.49
C LYS A 5 12.95 10.24 11.72
N LYS A 6 11.71 10.59 11.44
CA LYS A 6 11.15 11.93 11.58
C LYS A 6 9.84 11.88 12.36
N GLU A 7 9.48 13.00 12.96
CA GLU A 7 8.27 13.18 13.76
C GLU A 7 7.57 14.47 13.35
N ILE A 8 6.25 14.45 13.34
CA ILE A 8 5.39 15.64 13.17
C ILE A 8 4.55 15.76 14.44
N HIS A 9 4.52 16.93 15.01
CA HIS A 9 3.72 17.26 16.19
C HIS A 9 2.46 18.01 15.75
N ILE A 10 1.28 17.46 16.04
CA ILE A 10 -0.03 18.06 15.76
C ILE A 10 -0.84 17.99 17.05
N ASP A 11 -1.09 19.14 17.64
CA ASP A 11 -1.71 19.25 18.96
C ASP A 11 -0.99 18.34 19.97
N ASP A 12 -1.70 17.43 20.62
CA ASP A 12 -1.14 16.48 21.59
C ASP A 12 -0.65 15.16 20.95
N LYS A 13 -0.64 15.06 19.60
CA LYS A 13 -0.30 13.85 18.89
C LYS A 13 1.07 13.96 18.22
N VAL A 14 1.85 12.87 18.32
CA VAL A 14 3.12 12.71 17.61
C VAL A 14 2.98 11.64 16.55
N ILE A 15 3.12 12.04 15.29
CA ILE A 15 3.06 11.15 14.14
C ILE A 15 4.48 10.88 13.67
N ARG A 16 4.80 9.62 13.39
CA ARG A 16 6.15 9.19 13.05
C ARG A 16 6.23 8.60 11.66
N TYR A 17 7.35 8.83 10.98
CA TYR A 17 7.66 8.20 9.71
C TYR A 17 9.18 7.98 9.56
N THR A 18 9.54 7.09 8.65
CA THR A 18 10.94 6.90 8.24
C THR A 18 11.07 7.30 6.78
N HIS A 19 11.93 8.27 6.50
CA HIS A 19 12.23 8.72 5.14
C HIS A 19 13.57 8.14 4.69
N ILE A 20 13.57 7.41 3.58
CA ILE A 20 14.74 6.78 2.97
C ILE A 20 14.99 7.49 1.63
N GLU A 21 15.97 8.41 1.62
CA GLU A 21 16.24 9.29 0.50
C GLU A 21 17.39 8.74 -0.36
N LYS A 22 17.22 8.82 -1.68
CA LYS A 22 18.22 8.49 -2.72
C LYS A 22 18.46 9.67 -3.68
N GLY A 23 17.98 10.87 -3.34
CA GLY A 23 18.10 12.03 -4.19
C GLY A 23 17.27 11.94 -5.47
N SER A 24 16.09 11.35 -5.39
CA SER A 24 15.18 11.14 -6.50
C SER A 24 14.04 12.17 -6.54
N SER A 25 13.51 12.41 -7.73
CA SER A 25 12.26 13.17 -7.94
C SER A 25 10.99 12.30 -7.82
N ALA A 26 11.14 10.99 -7.56
CA ALA A 26 10.03 10.08 -7.32
C ALA A 26 10.01 9.61 -5.85
N VAL A 27 8.81 9.45 -5.29
CA VAL A 27 8.61 8.99 -3.91
C VAL A 27 7.50 7.94 -3.82
N CYS A 28 7.72 6.91 -3.02
CA CYS A 28 6.73 5.90 -2.67
C CYS A 28 6.36 6.01 -1.19
N PHE A 29 5.10 6.33 -0.91
CA PHE A 29 4.54 6.28 0.43
C PHE A 29 4.03 4.88 0.72
N MET A 30 4.47 4.28 1.83
CA MET A 30 4.11 2.92 2.21
C MET A 30 3.26 2.92 3.48
N PHE A 31 2.18 2.12 3.44
CA PHE A 31 1.17 2.00 4.47
C PHE A 31 1.09 0.56 4.96
N SER A 32 1.52 0.32 6.19
CA SER A 32 1.57 -1.02 6.77
C SER A 32 0.18 -1.61 7.05
N GLY A 33 0.11 -2.94 7.11
CA GLY A 33 -1.06 -3.65 7.60
C GLY A 33 -1.05 -3.76 9.13
N SER A 34 -2.18 -4.16 9.71
CA SER A 34 -2.24 -4.53 11.13
C SER A 34 -1.34 -5.76 11.37
N GLY A 35 -0.32 -5.63 12.23
CA GLY A 35 0.64 -6.70 12.50
C GLY A 35 1.59 -7.07 11.35
N TYR A 36 1.56 -6.36 10.22
CA TYR A 36 2.45 -6.56 9.09
C TYR A 36 3.25 -5.28 8.79
N ASN A 37 4.33 -5.09 9.54
CA ASN A 37 5.18 -3.91 9.49
C ASN A 37 6.21 -3.95 8.33
N TYR A 38 7.06 -2.92 8.24
CA TYR A 38 8.04 -2.74 7.17
C TYR A 38 9.25 -3.68 7.24
N ASP A 39 9.44 -4.41 8.35
CA ASP A 39 10.48 -5.44 8.50
C ASP A 39 10.04 -6.80 7.96
N LYS A 40 8.75 -6.97 7.64
CA LYS A 40 8.23 -8.19 7.04
C LYS A 40 8.65 -8.31 5.58
N PRO A 41 8.84 -9.55 5.06
CA PRO A 41 9.48 -9.79 3.77
C PRO A 41 8.91 -8.98 2.61
N LEU A 42 7.60 -8.90 2.47
CA LEU A 42 6.97 -8.20 1.35
C LEU A 42 7.31 -6.70 1.32
N PHE A 43 7.19 -6.00 2.47
CA PHE A 43 7.57 -4.58 2.55
C PHE A 43 9.08 -4.38 2.48
N TYR A 44 9.85 -5.30 3.08
CA TYR A 44 11.30 -5.24 3.04
C TYR A 44 11.81 -5.27 1.59
N TYR A 45 11.36 -6.25 0.80
CA TYR A 45 11.78 -6.36 -0.60
C TYR A 45 11.14 -5.31 -1.51
N ALA A 46 9.90 -4.89 -1.26
CA ALA A 46 9.31 -3.75 -1.96
C ALA A 46 10.12 -2.47 -1.74
N THR A 47 10.55 -2.21 -0.50
CA THR A 47 11.44 -1.08 -0.18
C THR A 47 12.77 -1.17 -0.93
N MET A 48 13.41 -2.36 -0.94
CA MET A 48 14.64 -2.56 -1.71
C MET A 48 14.44 -2.27 -3.20
N LEU A 49 13.35 -2.77 -3.77
CA LEU A 49 13.01 -2.57 -5.17
C LEU A 49 12.84 -1.07 -5.50
N MET A 50 12.10 -0.33 -4.69
CA MET A 50 11.93 1.12 -4.89
C MET A 50 13.28 1.84 -4.88
N LEU A 51 14.15 1.51 -3.92
CA LEU A 51 15.48 2.11 -3.82
C LEU A 51 16.41 1.71 -4.98
N GLU A 52 16.31 0.47 -5.50
CA GLU A 52 17.01 0.01 -6.71
C GLU A 52 16.62 0.86 -7.91
N HIS A 53 15.34 1.21 -8.02
CA HIS A 53 14.79 2.06 -9.09
C HIS A 53 14.91 3.57 -8.79
N LYS A 54 15.74 3.96 -7.82
CA LYS A 54 15.96 5.36 -7.41
C LYS A 54 14.67 6.08 -7.00
N ILE A 55 13.75 5.40 -6.35
CA ILE A 55 12.53 5.98 -5.78
C ILE A 55 12.76 6.14 -4.27
N ASN A 56 12.55 7.35 -3.77
CA ASN A 56 12.58 7.60 -2.32
C ASN A 56 11.42 6.87 -1.65
N VAL A 57 11.60 6.43 -0.41
CA VAL A 57 10.58 5.66 0.31
C VAL A 57 10.23 6.33 1.62
N VAL A 58 8.95 6.42 1.90
CA VAL A 58 8.41 6.92 3.18
C VAL A 58 7.59 5.82 3.84
N HIS A 59 8.09 5.29 4.96
CA HIS A 59 7.34 4.37 5.81
C HIS A 59 6.55 5.17 6.84
N ILE A 60 5.22 5.18 6.77
CA ILE A 60 4.36 5.88 7.71
C ILE A 60 4.04 4.97 8.89
N HIS A 61 4.39 5.38 10.11
CA HIS A 61 4.20 4.57 11.30
C HIS A 61 2.93 4.99 12.03
N TYR A 62 1.96 4.10 12.05
CA TYR A 62 0.73 4.22 12.81
C TYR A 62 0.40 2.90 13.52
N SER A 63 -0.41 2.98 14.53
CA SER A 63 -0.96 1.81 15.21
C SER A 63 -2.35 2.17 15.71
N TYR A 64 -3.33 1.37 15.33
CA TYR A 64 -4.72 1.53 15.74
C TYR A 64 -5.15 0.32 16.55
N ASP A 65 -6.01 0.54 17.52
CA ASP A 65 -6.62 -0.54 18.28
C ASP A 65 -7.71 -1.26 17.46
N GLY A 66 -8.11 -2.45 17.91
CA GLY A 66 -9.15 -3.23 17.24
C GLY A 66 -10.51 -2.51 17.17
N GLN A 67 -10.79 -1.59 18.09
CA GLN A 67 -12.06 -0.87 18.16
C GLN A 67 -12.24 0.11 16.99
N LEU A 68 -11.13 0.57 16.38
CA LEU A 68 -11.22 1.44 15.21
C LEU A 68 -11.94 0.72 14.06
N MET A 69 -11.64 -0.57 13.83
CA MET A 69 -12.20 -1.33 12.70
C MET A 69 -13.68 -1.72 12.90
N GLU A 70 -14.23 -1.52 14.10
CA GLU A 70 -15.66 -1.69 14.39
C GLU A 70 -16.47 -0.44 14.00
N LYS A 71 -15.80 0.68 13.69
CA LYS A 71 -16.45 1.93 13.29
C LYS A 71 -16.82 1.93 11.81
N PRO A 72 -17.75 2.79 11.38
CA PRO A 72 -18.03 3.00 9.96
C PRO A 72 -16.76 3.33 9.19
N MET A 73 -16.61 2.80 7.97
CA MET A 73 -15.39 2.93 7.17
C MET A 73 -14.97 4.38 6.90
N GLU A 74 -15.94 5.30 6.80
CA GLU A 74 -15.67 6.74 6.68
C GLU A 74 -14.94 7.30 7.89
N VAL A 75 -15.29 6.84 9.09
CA VAL A 75 -14.64 7.25 10.34
C VAL A 75 -13.22 6.65 10.40
N VAL A 76 -13.07 5.38 10.03
CA VAL A 76 -11.77 4.71 9.94
C VAL A 76 -10.85 5.48 8.98
N THR A 77 -11.34 5.75 7.77
CA THR A 77 -10.60 6.49 6.74
C THR A 77 -10.17 7.87 7.25
N LYS A 78 -11.11 8.61 7.86
CA LYS A 78 -10.81 9.94 8.41
C LYS A 78 -9.71 9.89 9.46
N VAL A 79 -9.82 9.00 10.44
CA VAL A 79 -8.81 8.85 11.52
C VAL A 79 -7.44 8.52 10.93
N MET A 80 -7.37 7.61 9.96
CA MET A 80 -6.12 7.27 9.30
C MET A 80 -5.56 8.46 8.51
N MET A 81 -6.40 9.19 7.78
CA MET A 81 -5.94 10.33 6.99
C MET A 81 -5.53 11.52 7.84
N ASP A 82 -6.12 11.73 9.02
CA ASP A 82 -5.67 12.74 9.99
C ASP A 82 -4.20 12.50 10.43
N ASP A 83 -3.74 11.24 10.45
CA ASP A 83 -2.34 10.86 10.72
C ASP A 83 -1.45 10.91 9.49
N ILE A 84 -1.97 10.52 8.33
CA ILE A 84 -1.22 10.30 7.10
C ILE A 84 -0.97 11.60 6.34
N ASN A 85 -2.00 12.46 6.19
CA ASN A 85 -1.92 13.70 5.43
C ASN A 85 -0.79 14.64 5.83
N PRO A 86 -0.53 14.87 7.13
CA PRO A 86 0.58 15.74 7.53
C PRO A 86 1.93 15.26 7.03
N ILE A 87 2.13 13.92 6.99
CA ILE A 87 3.38 13.32 6.50
C ILE A 87 3.49 13.51 4.98
N ILE A 88 2.44 13.18 4.24
CA ILE A 88 2.42 13.35 2.77
C ILE A 88 2.72 14.82 2.43
N ASN A 89 2.01 15.75 3.07
CA ASN A 89 2.17 17.18 2.84
C ASN A 89 3.58 17.68 3.17
N GLU A 90 4.17 17.24 4.29
CA GLU A 90 5.53 17.64 4.65
C GLU A 90 6.56 17.11 3.67
N VAL A 91 6.46 15.84 3.30
CA VAL A 91 7.39 15.22 2.36
C VAL A 91 7.29 15.86 0.98
N LEU A 92 6.09 16.07 0.44
CA LEU A 92 5.89 16.68 -0.88
C LEU A 92 6.31 18.15 -0.90
N LYS A 93 6.12 18.90 0.20
CA LYS A 93 6.60 20.30 0.31
C LYS A 93 8.11 20.41 0.45
N SER A 94 8.76 19.47 1.16
CA SER A 94 10.19 19.51 1.42
C SER A 94 11.04 18.96 0.26
N GLY A 95 10.45 18.11 -0.59
CA GLY A 95 11.08 17.48 -1.74
C GLY A 95 10.57 18.08 -3.06
N GLN A 96 11.39 17.99 -4.10
CA GLN A 96 10.96 18.31 -5.47
C GLN A 96 10.52 17.01 -6.16
N TYR A 97 9.36 16.47 -5.71
CA TYR A 97 8.81 15.23 -6.25
C TYR A 97 7.86 15.54 -7.42
N ASN A 98 8.16 14.96 -8.57
CA ASN A 98 7.31 15.01 -9.76
C ASN A 98 6.37 13.79 -9.81
N ASP A 99 6.84 12.66 -9.24
CA ASP A 99 6.12 11.40 -9.28
C ASP A 99 5.89 10.86 -7.87
N SER A 100 4.67 10.41 -7.62
CA SER A 100 4.30 9.76 -6.37
C SER A 100 3.67 8.39 -6.60
N MET A 101 3.92 7.46 -5.68
CA MET A 101 3.33 6.14 -5.62
C MET A 101 2.82 5.88 -4.22
N PHE A 102 1.74 5.11 -4.12
CA PHE A 102 1.15 4.72 -2.86
C PHE A 102 1.04 3.21 -2.79
N LEU A 103 1.74 2.61 -1.83
CA LEU A 103 1.76 1.17 -1.61
C LEU A 103 1.19 0.84 -0.24
N GLY A 104 0.09 0.12 -0.21
CA GLY A 104 -0.57 -0.29 1.03
C GLY A 104 -0.82 -1.79 1.10
N LYS A 105 -0.79 -2.33 2.32
CA LYS A 105 -1.18 -3.71 2.58
C LYS A 105 -2.32 -3.79 3.57
N SER A 106 -3.35 -4.58 3.26
CA SER A 106 -4.47 -4.84 4.19
C SER A 106 -5.05 -3.52 4.73
N LEU A 107 -4.96 -3.25 6.03
CA LEU A 107 -5.37 -1.98 6.65
C LEU A 107 -4.82 -0.75 5.89
N GLY A 108 -3.57 -0.82 5.43
CA GLY A 108 -2.94 0.25 4.67
C GLY A 108 -3.56 0.54 3.31
N THR A 109 -4.46 -0.31 2.81
CA THR A 109 -5.19 -0.06 1.56
C THR A 109 -6.41 0.86 1.76
N ILE A 110 -6.89 1.02 3.00
CA ILE A 110 -8.05 1.88 3.32
C ILE A 110 -7.79 3.34 2.91
N PRO A 111 -6.72 4.02 3.39
CA PRO A 111 -6.45 5.39 3.00
C PRO A 111 -6.20 5.55 1.50
N ILE A 112 -5.59 4.56 0.85
CA ILE A 112 -5.37 4.61 -0.60
C ILE A 112 -6.70 4.59 -1.34
N ALA A 113 -7.53 3.57 -1.13
CA ALA A 113 -8.77 3.38 -1.88
C ALA A 113 -9.85 4.42 -1.53
N ASN A 114 -10.02 4.73 -0.25
CA ASN A 114 -11.12 5.59 0.18
C ASN A 114 -10.83 7.09 0.12
N ASP A 115 -9.55 7.48 0.00
CA ASP A 115 -9.17 8.89 -0.02
C ASP A 115 -8.21 9.21 -1.17
N LEU A 116 -6.97 8.68 -1.17
CA LEU A 116 -5.91 9.10 -2.09
C LEU A 116 -6.25 8.86 -3.57
N MET A 117 -6.92 7.76 -3.90
CA MET A 117 -7.40 7.45 -5.26
C MET A 117 -8.49 8.42 -5.77
N LYS A 118 -9.12 9.18 -4.87
CA LYS A 118 -10.18 10.13 -5.22
C LYS A 118 -9.69 11.56 -5.38
N ARG A 119 -8.39 11.79 -5.09
CA ARG A 119 -7.80 13.12 -5.18
C ARG A 119 -7.25 13.39 -6.57
N GLU A 120 -7.65 14.51 -7.16
CA GLU A 120 -7.19 14.92 -8.48
C GLU A 120 -5.67 15.13 -8.52
N GLU A 121 -5.09 15.64 -7.44
CA GLU A 121 -3.63 15.87 -7.31
C GLU A 121 -2.80 14.60 -7.44
N PHE A 122 -3.39 13.42 -7.19
CA PHE A 122 -2.76 12.11 -7.34
C PHE A 122 -3.26 11.30 -8.54
N SER A 123 -4.01 11.93 -9.47
CA SER A 123 -4.60 11.24 -10.62
C SER A 123 -3.60 10.49 -11.51
N GLN A 124 -2.33 10.89 -11.49
CA GLN A 124 -1.24 10.22 -12.21
C GLN A 124 -0.38 9.31 -11.33
N SER A 125 -0.69 9.22 -10.04
CA SER A 125 0.07 8.37 -9.11
C SER A 125 -0.26 6.90 -9.31
N LYS A 126 0.75 6.03 -9.18
CA LYS A 126 0.56 4.58 -9.19
C LYS A 126 0.06 4.10 -7.84
N MET A 127 -0.97 3.24 -7.87
CA MET A 127 -1.61 2.68 -6.68
C MET A 127 -1.28 1.18 -6.57
N ILE A 128 -0.65 0.78 -5.48
CA ILE A 128 -0.22 -0.60 -5.25
C ILE A 128 -0.94 -1.13 -4.01
N LEU A 129 -1.86 -2.06 -4.23
CA LEU A 129 -2.78 -2.60 -3.24
C LEU A 129 -2.44 -4.07 -2.98
N LEU A 130 -1.82 -4.33 -1.85
CA LEU A 130 -1.43 -5.68 -1.45
C LEU A 130 -2.47 -6.24 -0.46
N THR A 131 -3.11 -7.33 -0.83
CA THR A 131 -4.21 -7.96 -0.06
C THR A 131 -5.25 -6.93 0.44
N PRO A 132 -5.89 -6.18 -0.49
CA PRO A 132 -6.85 -5.15 -0.13
C PRO A 132 -8.09 -5.74 0.54
N LEU A 133 -8.77 -4.90 1.36
CA LEU A 133 -9.93 -5.31 2.13
C LEU A 133 -11.21 -5.25 1.26
N LEU A 134 -11.30 -6.11 0.23
CA LEU A 134 -12.34 -6.08 -0.81
C LEU A 134 -13.75 -6.39 -0.29
N THR A 135 -13.90 -7.00 0.88
CA THR A 135 -15.21 -7.22 1.52
C THR A 135 -15.90 -5.91 1.94
N PHE A 136 -15.17 -4.79 2.01
CA PHE A 136 -15.76 -3.47 2.22
C PHE A 136 -16.13 -2.84 0.88
N ASN A 137 -17.41 -2.66 0.62
CA ASN A 137 -17.94 -2.10 -0.64
C ASN A 137 -17.27 -0.77 -1.01
N SER A 138 -17.03 0.12 -0.04
CA SER A 138 -16.39 1.42 -0.32
C SER A 138 -14.98 1.30 -0.89
N ILE A 139 -14.23 0.26 -0.50
CA ILE A 139 -12.90 -0.04 -1.02
C ILE A 139 -13.02 -0.66 -2.41
N PHE A 140 -13.88 -1.69 -2.55
CA PHE A 140 -14.11 -2.36 -3.83
C PHE A 140 -14.58 -1.36 -4.90
N ASP A 141 -15.62 -0.57 -4.61
CA ASP A 141 -16.18 0.41 -5.54
C ASP A 141 -15.15 1.49 -5.94
N SER A 142 -14.32 1.93 -4.99
CA SER A 142 -13.27 2.90 -5.29
C SER A 142 -12.21 2.34 -6.24
N ILE A 143 -11.83 1.08 -6.08
CA ILE A 143 -10.88 0.40 -6.96
C ILE A 143 -11.51 0.18 -8.33
N LEU A 144 -12.76 -0.32 -8.38
CA LEU A 144 -13.48 -0.62 -9.62
C LEU A 144 -13.63 0.60 -10.53
N HIS A 145 -13.90 1.78 -9.95
CA HIS A 145 -14.11 3.01 -10.71
C HIS A 145 -12.83 3.85 -10.87
N SER A 146 -11.71 3.37 -10.36
CA SER A 146 -10.43 4.07 -10.46
C SER A 146 -9.85 3.98 -11.88
N ARG A 147 -9.15 5.05 -12.28
CA ARG A 147 -8.38 5.10 -13.53
C ARG A 147 -6.87 5.01 -13.30
N HIS A 148 -6.46 4.85 -12.05
CA HIS A 148 -5.04 4.76 -11.72
C HIS A 148 -4.42 3.49 -12.29
N GLU A 149 -3.21 3.65 -12.79
CA GLU A 149 -2.33 2.51 -13.04
C GLU A 149 -1.76 1.98 -11.73
N GLY A 150 -1.39 0.72 -11.72
CA GLY A 150 -0.77 0.13 -10.53
C GLY A 150 -0.89 -1.39 -10.47
N LEU A 151 -0.99 -1.90 -9.24
CA LEU A 151 -0.99 -3.32 -8.96
C LEU A 151 -1.99 -3.65 -7.84
N LEU A 152 -2.77 -4.69 -8.04
CA LEU A 152 -3.53 -5.34 -6.98
C LEU A 152 -3.02 -6.77 -6.83
N VAL A 153 -2.64 -7.15 -5.61
CA VAL A 153 -2.20 -8.51 -5.29
C VAL A 153 -3.12 -9.10 -4.24
N ILE A 154 -3.61 -10.31 -4.46
CA ILE A 154 -4.43 -11.03 -3.50
C ILE A 154 -4.19 -12.54 -3.60
N GLY A 155 -4.24 -13.24 -2.46
CA GLY A 155 -4.22 -14.69 -2.45
C GLY A 155 -5.62 -15.27 -2.69
N ASP A 156 -5.74 -16.41 -3.40
CA ASP A 156 -7.03 -17.05 -3.62
C ASP A 156 -7.59 -17.76 -2.38
N ARG A 157 -6.79 -17.85 -1.31
CA ARG A 157 -7.19 -18.32 0.04
C ARG A 157 -7.29 -17.17 1.06
N ASP A 158 -7.19 -15.94 0.59
CA ASP A 158 -7.46 -14.77 1.42
C ASP A 158 -8.98 -14.68 1.70
N HIS A 159 -9.36 -14.41 2.94
CA HIS A 159 -10.76 -14.18 3.31
C HIS A 159 -11.39 -12.94 2.67
N GLN A 160 -10.57 -12.07 2.07
CA GLN A 160 -10.99 -10.91 1.29
C GLN A 160 -11.19 -11.26 -0.21
N TYR A 161 -10.79 -12.45 -0.64
CA TYR A 161 -10.89 -12.86 -2.03
C TYR A 161 -12.33 -13.25 -2.38
N ASN A 162 -12.80 -12.73 -3.50
CA ASN A 162 -14.05 -13.12 -4.15
C ASN A 162 -13.85 -13.13 -5.66
N ALA A 163 -14.07 -14.29 -6.30
CA ALA A 163 -13.81 -14.47 -7.72
C ALA A 163 -14.62 -13.51 -8.60
N ASP A 164 -15.92 -13.30 -8.28
CA ASP A 164 -16.79 -12.40 -9.04
C ASP A 164 -16.36 -10.94 -8.94
N GLN A 165 -15.83 -10.52 -7.79
CA GLN A 165 -15.25 -9.19 -7.62
C GLN A 165 -13.95 -9.04 -8.41
N ILE A 166 -13.09 -10.04 -8.40
CA ILE A 166 -11.83 -10.02 -9.16
C ILE A 166 -12.10 -9.95 -10.67
N GLU A 167 -13.07 -10.72 -11.18
CA GLU A 167 -13.48 -10.66 -12.58
C GLU A 167 -13.96 -9.25 -12.98
N GLN A 168 -14.72 -8.57 -12.10
CA GLN A 168 -15.14 -7.20 -12.35
C GLN A 168 -13.94 -6.23 -12.39
N LEU A 169 -12.93 -6.45 -11.54
CA LEU A 169 -11.73 -5.61 -11.47
C LEU A 169 -10.79 -5.78 -12.69
N ASP A 170 -10.92 -6.84 -13.49
CA ASP A 170 -10.14 -7.01 -14.73
C ASP A 170 -10.38 -5.88 -15.75
N HIS A 171 -11.45 -5.11 -15.58
CA HIS A 171 -11.72 -3.91 -16.37
C HIS A 171 -11.05 -2.63 -15.83
N SER A 172 -10.40 -2.69 -14.68
CA SER A 172 -9.63 -1.58 -14.12
C SER A 172 -8.26 -1.45 -14.81
N ASN A 173 -7.59 -0.30 -14.62
CA ASN A 173 -6.23 -0.11 -15.11
C ASN A 173 -5.15 -0.74 -14.19
N LEU A 174 -5.56 -1.40 -13.12
CA LEU A 174 -4.63 -2.09 -12.23
C LEU A 174 -4.26 -3.45 -12.83
N LYS A 175 -2.98 -3.78 -12.81
CA LYS A 175 -2.55 -5.16 -13.03
C LYS A 175 -3.00 -6.00 -11.84
N ILE A 176 -3.69 -7.12 -12.09
CA ILE A 176 -4.16 -8.01 -11.03
C ILE A 176 -3.24 -9.25 -10.97
N GLU A 177 -2.69 -9.51 -9.80
CA GLU A 177 -1.89 -10.69 -9.51
C GLU A 177 -2.58 -11.54 -8.44
N ILE A 178 -3.06 -12.72 -8.84
CA ILE A 178 -3.65 -13.71 -7.92
C ILE A 178 -2.57 -14.70 -7.54
N VAL A 179 -2.30 -14.82 -6.23
CA VAL A 179 -1.32 -15.78 -5.70
C VAL A 179 -2.04 -17.06 -5.29
N ASN A 180 -1.81 -18.14 -6.03
CA ASN A 180 -2.46 -19.42 -5.81
C ASN A 180 -2.11 -20.01 -4.43
N ASN A 181 -3.13 -20.55 -3.76
CA ASN A 181 -3.06 -21.15 -2.41
C ASN A 181 -2.52 -20.21 -1.31
N ALA A 182 -2.44 -18.90 -1.57
CA ALA A 182 -1.94 -17.95 -0.60
C ALA A 182 -3.06 -17.32 0.24
N ASN A 183 -2.80 -17.16 1.53
CA ASN A 183 -3.68 -16.51 2.48
C ASN A 183 -3.47 -14.98 2.50
N HIS A 184 -4.14 -14.27 3.42
CA HIS A 184 -4.03 -12.82 3.60
C HIS A 184 -2.61 -12.30 3.89
N SER A 185 -1.71 -13.13 4.39
CA SER A 185 -0.30 -12.80 4.59
C SER A 185 0.56 -13.14 3.38
N LEU A 186 -0.01 -13.70 2.31
CA LEU A 186 0.65 -14.28 1.15
C LEU A 186 1.54 -15.48 1.53
N HIS A 187 1.17 -16.19 2.60
CA HIS A 187 1.73 -17.50 2.89
C HIS A 187 0.96 -18.57 2.10
N VAL A 188 1.69 -19.45 1.44
CA VAL A 188 1.15 -20.56 0.65
C VAL A 188 1.00 -21.79 1.54
N GLY A 189 -0.16 -22.44 1.46
CA GLY A 189 -0.45 -23.65 2.22
C GLY A 189 -0.32 -23.50 3.73
N GLU A 190 -0.24 -24.63 4.41
CA GLU A 190 0.07 -24.67 5.84
C GLU A 190 1.57 -24.95 6.02
N TYR A 191 2.36 -23.91 6.31
CA TYR A 191 3.83 -24.01 6.51
C TYR A 191 4.66 -24.41 5.27
N GLU A 192 4.19 -24.11 4.05
CA GLU A 192 4.95 -24.34 2.83
C GLU A 192 5.94 -23.20 2.60
N THR A 193 7.10 -23.28 3.22
CA THR A 193 8.07 -22.18 3.27
C THR A 193 8.62 -21.81 1.90
N GLU A 194 9.04 -22.81 1.10
CA GLU A 194 9.61 -22.58 -0.25
C GLU A 194 8.58 -21.92 -1.16
N ASN A 195 7.37 -22.46 -1.23
CA ASN A 195 6.28 -21.89 -2.04
C ASN A 195 5.90 -20.47 -1.59
N SER A 196 5.95 -20.19 -0.27
CA SER A 196 5.70 -18.84 0.26
C SER A 196 6.78 -17.84 -0.13
N ILE A 197 8.05 -18.27 -0.19
CA ILE A 197 9.16 -17.44 -0.66
C ILE A 197 9.03 -17.17 -2.17
N GLU A 198 8.70 -18.18 -2.96
CA GLU A 198 8.46 -18.05 -4.40
C GLU A 198 7.28 -17.12 -4.70
N ALA A 199 6.18 -17.22 -3.93
CA ALA A 199 5.04 -16.33 -4.04
C ALA A 199 5.44 -14.86 -3.81
N ILE A 200 6.23 -14.58 -2.77
CA ILE A 200 6.74 -13.22 -2.52
C ILE A 200 7.65 -12.77 -3.65
N ALA A 201 8.55 -13.63 -4.15
CA ALA A 201 9.45 -13.31 -5.25
C ALA A 201 8.67 -12.93 -6.52
N LYS A 202 7.62 -13.69 -6.85
CA LYS A 202 6.72 -13.40 -7.98
C LYS A 202 6.01 -12.05 -7.82
N VAL A 203 5.50 -11.75 -6.64
CA VAL A 203 4.87 -10.45 -6.34
C VAL A 203 5.86 -9.30 -6.54
N ILE A 204 7.10 -9.46 -6.08
CA ILE A 204 8.14 -8.43 -6.26
C ILE A 204 8.52 -8.27 -7.74
N GLU A 205 8.53 -9.36 -8.52
CA GLU A 205 8.76 -9.32 -9.98
C GLU A 205 7.62 -8.53 -10.67
N THR A 206 6.37 -8.84 -10.37
CA THR A 206 5.20 -8.12 -10.91
C THR A 206 5.22 -6.64 -10.50
N LEU A 207 5.58 -6.34 -9.25
CA LEU A 207 5.75 -4.96 -8.78
C LEU A 207 6.85 -4.22 -9.55
N LYS A 208 7.96 -4.90 -9.88
CA LYS A 208 9.06 -4.33 -10.68
C LYS A 208 8.61 -3.91 -12.07
N GLU A 209 7.72 -4.68 -12.70
CA GLU A 209 7.15 -4.31 -14.00
C GLU A 209 6.34 -3.02 -13.90
N VAL A 210 5.46 -2.92 -12.89
CA VAL A 210 4.63 -1.72 -12.66
C VAL A 210 5.48 -0.49 -12.33
N VAL A 211 6.54 -0.65 -11.57
CA VAL A 211 7.44 0.46 -11.20
C VAL A 211 8.22 0.99 -12.41
N ARG A 212 8.55 0.14 -13.39
CA ARG A 212 9.32 0.50 -14.60
C ARG A 212 8.53 1.14 -15.71
N THR A 213 7.23 0.93 -15.75
CA THR A 213 6.37 1.52 -16.79
C THR A 213 6.26 3.04 -16.52
N ASN A 214 6.98 3.84 -17.26
CA ASN A 214 6.82 5.30 -17.37
C ASN A 214 6.23 5.62 -18.73
#